data_477412cb11a9ac78f9c6cb9d420b6403
#
_entry.id   477412cb11a9ac78f9c6cb9d420b6403
#
_cell.length_a   1.000
_cell.length_b   1.000
_cell.length_c   1.000
_cell.angle_alpha   90.00
_cell.angle_beta   90.00
_cell.angle_gamma   90.00
#
_symmetry.space_group_name_H-M   'P 1'
#
loop_
_entity.id
_entity.type
_entity.pdbx_description
1 polymer ?
#
loop_
_entity_poly.entity_id
_entity_poly.type
_entity_poly.pdbx_seq_one_letter_code
_entity_poly.pdbx_strand_id
1 'polypeptide(L)'
;MEEKMKQVLYKWLEIDLVNIAKKMGLSNKSCDVNLELLMDTIRCLDYESIVVKKPSVNYIITVIGLMWEHVDHTKFDLRKFVIKILSRIGYPTSAIICDKDFDKENGTFSGLDSWIDEVALTINQTKNEIMVANQKYLLTDYQKQIWDSMDNDKVLGISAPTSAGKSFVILLKLVDRLINDNIDIVYI
;
A
#
# COMPACT_ATOMS: atom_id res chain seq x y z
N MET A 1 -21.54 4.25 -8.52
CA MET A 1 -20.31 4.26 -7.72
C MET A 1 -19.15 4.91 -8.47
N GLU A 2 -18.84 4.49 -9.71
CA GLU A 2 -17.73 5.05 -10.50
C GLU A 2 -17.76 6.59 -10.65
N GLU A 3 -18.92 7.17 -10.92
CA GLU A 3 -19.08 8.62 -11.01
C GLU A 3 -18.75 9.32 -9.67
N LYS A 4 -19.19 8.71 -8.56
CA LYS A 4 -18.88 9.25 -7.23
C LYS A 4 -17.38 9.17 -6.91
N MET A 5 -16.70 8.11 -7.34
CA MET A 5 -15.25 7.96 -7.18
C MET A 5 -14.50 9.05 -7.95
N LYS A 6 -14.92 9.36 -9.19
CA LYS A 6 -14.36 10.47 -9.96
C LYS A 6 -14.57 11.82 -9.25
N GLN A 7 -15.77 12.08 -8.76
CA GLN A 7 -16.08 13.31 -8.02
C GLN A 7 -15.23 13.45 -6.76
N VAL A 8 -15.04 12.38 -6.00
CA VAL A 8 -14.16 12.36 -4.82
C VAL A 8 -12.72 12.70 -5.21
N LEU A 9 -12.18 12.05 -6.26
CA LEU A 9 -10.82 12.32 -6.73
C LEU A 9 -10.66 13.78 -7.17
N TYR A 10 -11.60 14.32 -7.95
CA TYR A 10 -11.51 15.71 -8.41
C TYR A 10 -11.54 16.71 -7.26
N LYS A 11 -12.37 16.48 -6.24
CA LYS A 11 -12.39 17.35 -5.04
C LYS A 11 -11.05 17.32 -4.29
N TRP A 12 -10.44 16.16 -4.14
CA TRP A 12 -9.10 16.05 -3.53
C TRP A 12 -8.01 16.74 -4.34
N LEU A 13 -8.01 16.59 -5.67
CA LEU A 13 -7.08 17.28 -6.55
C LEU A 13 -7.28 18.81 -6.53
N GLU A 14 -8.50 19.29 -6.41
CA GLU A 14 -8.80 20.71 -6.24
C GLU A 14 -8.23 21.25 -4.92
N ILE A 15 -8.42 20.53 -3.80
CA ILE A 15 -7.85 20.89 -2.50
C ILE A 15 -6.32 20.95 -2.59
N ASP A 16 -5.71 19.94 -3.18
CA ASP A 16 -4.26 19.87 -3.37
C ASP A 16 -3.74 21.05 -4.19
N LEU A 17 -4.34 21.31 -5.33
CA LEU A 17 -3.97 22.43 -6.21
C LEU A 17 -4.06 23.79 -5.50
N VAL A 18 -5.14 24.04 -4.76
CA VAL A 18 -5.33 25.28 -3.99
C VAL A 18 -4.25 25.43 -2.92
N ASN A 19 -3.94 24.34 -2.21
CA ASN A 19 -2.94 24.36 -1.15
C ASN A 19 -1.51 24.49 -1.70
N ILE A 20 -1.20 23.88 -2.84
CA ILE A 20 0.06 24.07 -3.56
C ILE A 20 0.18 25.54 -4.00
N ALA A 21 -0.85 26.12 -4.63
CA ALA A 21 -0.84 27.51 -5.06
C ALA A 21 -0.59 28.47 -3.89
N LYS A 22 -1.15 28.18 -2.72
CA LYS A 22 -0.88 28.93 -1.49
C LYS A 22 0.57 28.77 -1.02
N LYS A 23 1.11 27.54 -0.99
CA LYS A 23 2.51 27.27 -0.62
C LYS A 23 3.50 28.02 -1.56
N MET A 24 3.14 28.15 -2.82
CA MET A 24 3.94 28.91 -3.84
C MET A 24 3.73 30.44 -3.79
N GLY A 25 2.86 30.95 -2.93
CA GLY A 25 2.55 32.38 -2.85
C GLY A 25 1.70 32.91 -4.01
N LEU A 26 1.09 32.04 -4.81
CA LEU A 26 0.24 32.39 -5.94
C LEU A 26 -1.23 32.70 -5.52
N SER A 27 -1.61 32.29 -4.33
CA SER A 27 -2.97 32.49 -3.79
C SER A 27 -2.94 32.59 -2.27
N ASN A 28 -3.85 33.39 -1.72
CA ASN A 28 -4.08 33.47 -0.27
C ASN A 28 -5.23 32.53 0.17
N LYS A 29 -5.85 31.81 -0.76
CA LYS A 29 -6.96 30.90 -0.45
C LYS A 29 -6.39 29.63 0.19
N SER A 30 -7.14 29.07 1.14
CA SER A 30 -6.97 27.69 1.63
C SER A 30 -8.27 26.95 1.43
N CYS A 31 -8.16 25.65 1.19
CA CYS A 31 -9.31 24.78 1.12
C CYS A 31 -9.18 23.74 2.24
N ASP A 32 -10.16 23.73 3.16
CA ASP A 32 -10.18 22.78 4.25
C ASP A 32 -11.01 21.56 3.89
N VAL A 33 -10.60 20.42 4.39
CA VAL A 33 -11.32 19.16 4.22
C VAL A 33 -12.56 19.18 5.11
N ASN A 34 -13.74 19.01 4.51
CA ASN A 34 -14.97 18.87 5.26
C ASN A 34 -15.28 17.39 5.57
N LEU A 35 -16.10 17.16 6.60
CA LEU A 35 -16.47 15.81 7.05
C LEU A 35 -17.21 15.02 5.97
N GLU A 36 -18.02 15.67 5.15
CA GLU A 36 -18.79 15.02 4.08
C GLU A 36 -17.87 14.40 3.03
N LEU A 37 -16.88 15.19 2.56
CA LEU A 37 -15.87 14.67 1.62
C LEU A 37 -15.09 13.52 2.23
N LEU A 38 -14.69 13.62 3.50
CA LEU A 38 -13.97 12.56 4.19
C LEU A 38 -14.79 11.28 4.27
N MET A 39 -16.06 11.36 4.67
CA MET A 39 -16.96 10.22 4.76
C MET A 39 -17.22 9.57 3.39
N ASP A 40 -17.40 10.39 2.35
CA ASP A 40 -17.57 9.89 0.98
C ASP A 40 -16.30 9.22 0.47
N THR A 41 -15.14 9.75 0.79
CA THR A 41 -13.84 9.16 0.47
C THR A 41 -13.68 7.79 1.13
N ILE A 42 -13.93 7.70 2.43
CA ILE A 42 -13.87 6.44 3.18
C ILE A 42 -14.79 5.38 2.56
N ARG A 43 -16.03 5.75 2.24
CA ARG A 43 -16.99 4.83 1.60
C ARG A 43 -16.54 4.36 0.22
N CYS A 44 -15.99 5.27 -0.60
CA CYS A 44 -15.49 4.93 -1.93
C CYS A 44 -14.28 3.98 -1.85
N LEU A 45 -13.31 4.26 -0.95
CA LEU A 45 -12.13 3.43 -0.77
C LEU A 45 -12.47 2.05 -0.20
N ASP A 46 -13.35 1.99 0.79
CA ASP A 46 -13.81 0.72 1.37
C ASP A 46 -14.53 -0.13 0.33
N TYR A 47 -15.47 0.46 -0.43
CA TYR A 47 -16.15 -0.23 -1.54
C TYR A 47 -15.17 -0.75 -2.59
N GLU A 48 -14.25 0.08 -3.08
CA GLU A 48 -13.28 -0.28 -4.11
C GLU A 48 -12.36 -1.40 -3.64
N SER A 49 -11.94 -1.37 -2.39
CA SER A 49 -11.02 -2.38 -1.84
C SER A 49 -11.66 -3.73 -1.52
N ILE A 50 -12.99 -3.81 -1.34
CA ILE A 50 -13.69 -5.04 -0.95
C ILE A 50 -14.51 -5.63 -2.09
N VAL A 51 -15.31 -4.78 -2.76
CA VAL A 51 -16.37 -5.25 -3.67
C VAL A 51 -15.86 -5.45 -5.08
N VAL A 52 -14.86 -4.67 -5.47
CA VAL A 52 -14.33 -4.71 -6.83
C VAL A 52 -13.29 -5.83 -6.95
N LYS A 53 -13.53 -6.80 -7.84
CA LYS A 53 -12.63 -7.96 -8.06
C LYS A 53 -11.21 -7.56 -8.47
N LYS A 54 -11.06 -6.44 -9.18
CA LYS A 54 -9.78 -5.86 -9.59
C LYS A 54 -9.79 -4.38 -9.21
N PRO A 55 -9.47 -4.03 -7.96
CA PRO A 55 -9.50 -2.65 -7.51
C PRO A 55 -8.51 -1.78 -8.30
N SER A 56 -8.90 -0.54 -8.53
CA SER A 56 -8.01 0.45 -9.14
C SER A 56 -6.97 0.92 -8.12
N VAL A 57 -5.85 0.21 -8.05
CA VAL A 57 -4.76 0.48 -7.11
C VAL A 57 -4.28 1.92 -7.22
N ASN A 58 -4.10 2.44 -8.45
CA ASN A 58 -3.67 3.82 -8.68
C ASN A 58 -4.65 4.83 -8.09
N TYR A 59 -5.96 4.62 -8.27
CA TYR A 59 -6.99 5.46 -7.66
C TYR A 59 -6.88 5.44 -6.13
N ILE A 60 -6.84 4.26 -5.54
CA ILE A 60 -6.79 4.08 -4.09
C ILE A 60 -5.56 4.77 -3.50
N ILE A 61 -4.36 4.52 -4.06
CA ILE A 61 -3.11 5.10 -3.56
C ILE A 61 -3.12 6.62 -3.71
N THR A 62 -3.58 7.14 -4.85
CA THR A 62 -3.67 8.59 -5.07
C THR A 62 -4.59 9.26 -4.07
N VAL A 63 -5.80 8.72 -3.89
CA VAL A 63 -6.78 9.29 -2.95
C VAL A 63 -6.30 9.18 -1.50
N ILE A 64 -5.68 8.06 -1.11
CA ILE A 64 -5.08 7.91 0.22
C ILE A 64 -3.96 8.93 0.44
N GLY A 65 -3.08 9.13 -0.54
CA GLY A 65 -1.99 10.09 -0.44
C GLY A 65 -2.50 11.52 -0.24
N LEU A 66 -3.46 11.95 -1.05
CA LEU A 66 -4.09 13.26 -0.94
C LEU A 66 -4.84 13.44 0.40
N MET A 67 -5.59 12.42 0.80
CA MET A 67 -6.28 12.41 2.09
C MET A 67 -5.28 12.50 3.24
N TRP A 68 -4.18 11.76 3.19
CA TRP A 68 -3.15 11.76 4.22
C TRP A 68 -2.45 13.12 4.35
N GLU A 69 -2.18 13.80 3.23
CA GLU A 69 -1.50 15.10 3.24
C GLU A 69 -2.39 16.25 3.76
N HIS A 70 -3.69 16.21 3.44
CA HIS A 70 -4.58 17.37 3.65
C HIS A 70 -5.53 17.24 4.83
N VAL A 71 -5.65 16.04 5.44
CA VAL A 71 -6.48 15.87 6.63
C VAL A 71 -5.71 16.26 7.89
N ASP A 72 -6.37 16.97 8.79
CA ASP A 72 -5.85 17.29 10.10
C ASP A 72 -5.85 16.04 11.00
N HIS A 73 -4.69 15.39 11.12
CA HIS A 73 -4.49 14.17 11.92
C HIS A 73 -4.71 14.36 13.44
N THR A 74 -4.81 15.60 13.92
CA THR A 74 -5.16 15.87 15.32
C THR A 74 -6.66 15.72 15.57
N LYS A 75 -7.47 15.91 14.53
CA LYS A 75 -8.93 15.77 14.57
C LYS A 75 -9.42 14.40 14.12
N PHE A 76 -8.70 13.78 13.16
CA PHE A 76 -9.12 12.54 12.54
C PHE A 76 -7.96 11.55 12.51
N ASP A 77 -8.03 10.47 13.28
CA ASP A 77 -7.06 9.38 13.19
C ASP A 77 -7.40 8.45 12.02
N LEU A 78 -6.73 8.67 10.91
CA LEU A 78 -6.92 7.89 9.69
C LEU A 78 -6.02 6.65 9.61
N ARG A 79 -5.06 6.48 10.52
CA ARG A 79 -4.02 5.44 10.44
C ARG A 79 -4.62 4.05 10.29
N LYS A 80 -5.53 3.68 11.15
CA LYS A 80 -6.19 2.37 11.14
C LYS A 80 -6.92 2.08 9.83
N PHE A 81 -7.62 3.09 9.31
CA PHE A 81 -8.32 2.98 8.03
C PHE A 81 -7.33 2.79 6.87
N VAL A 82 -6.28 3.60 6.81
CA VAL A 82 -5.25 3.52 5.75
C VAL A 82 -4.53 2.17 5.78
N ILE A 83 -4.12 1.70 6.96
CA ILE A 83 -3.51 0.38 7.17
C ILE A 83 -4.41 -0.73 6.59
N LYS A 84 -5.69 -0.70 6.94
CA LYS A 84 -6.69 -1.67 6.47
C LYS A 84 -6.82 -1.68 4.95
N ILE A 85 -6.95 -0.50 4.32
CA ILE A 85 -7.10 -0.41 2.85
C ILE A 85 -5.83 -0.84 2.13
N LEU A 86 -4.66 -0.36 2.54
CA LEU A 86 -3.38 -0.71 1.91
C LEU A 86 -3.10 -2.22 2.01
N SER A 87 -3.38 -2.83 3.15
CA SER A 87 -3.23 -4.27 3.31
C SER A 87 -4.15 -5.06 2.37
N ARG A 88 -5.42 -4.63 2.21
CA ARG A 88 -6.39 -5.29 1.33
C ARG A 88 -6.01 -5.26 -0.14
N ILE A 89 -5.38 -4.18 -0.59
CA ILE A 89 -4.95 -4.04 -1.99
C ILE A 89 -3.54 -4.60 -2.25
N GLY A 90 -2.95 -5.32 -1.28
CA GLY A 90 -1.67 -6.01 -1.46
C GLY A 90 -0.43 -5.14 -1.25
N TYR A 91 -0.54 -4.09 -0.44
CA TYR A 91 0.57 -3.20 -0.05
C TYR A 91 0.83 -3.19 1.46
N PRO A 92 1.07 -4.36 2.08
CA PRO A 92 1.25 -4.44 3.53
C PRO A 92 2.48 -3.67 4.02
N THR A 93 3.55 -3.60 3.23
CA THR A 93 4.77 -2.84 3.56
C THR A 93 4.47 -1.34 3.68
N SER A 94 3.64 -0.79 2.78
CA SER A 94 3.21 0.62 2.86
C SER A 94 2.31 0.86 4.08
N ALA A 95 1.52 -0.12 4.48
CA ALA A 95 0.73 -0.06 5.70
C ALA A 95 1.61 0.06 6.96
N ILE A 96 2.73 -0.65 7.02
CA ILE A 96 3.70 -0.56 8.13
C ILE A 96 4.26 0.87 8.28
N ILE A 97 4.52 1.57 7.17
CA ILE A 97 5.03 2.95 7.21
C ILE A 97 4.04 3.91 7.88
N CYS A 98 2.74 3.64 7.76
CA CYS A 98 1.70 4.45 8.37
C CYS A 98 1.53 4.19 9.88
N ASP A 99 2.09 3.11 10.42
CA ASP A 99 2.00 2.75 11.83
C ASP A 99 3.32 3.00 12.55
N LYS A 100 3.39 4.10 13.30
CA LYS A 100 4.60 4.49 14.05
C LYS A 100 4.94 3.52 15.18
N ASP A 101 3.93 2.84 15.70
CA ASP A 101 4.04 1.95 16.83
C ASP A 101 4.01 0.47 16.40
N PHE A 102 4.28 0.21 15.11
CA PHE A 102 4.37 -1.15 14.58
C PHE A 102 5.45 -1.95 15.30
N ASP A 103 5.06 -3.08 15.89
CA ASP A 103 5.98 -4.01 16.52
C ASP A 103 6.72 -4.83 15.46
N LYS A 104 7.98 -4.49 15.24
CA LYS A 104 8.84 -5.16 14.26
C LYS A 104 9.24 -6.57 14.65
N GLU A 105 9.28 -6.88 15.96
CA GLU A 105 9.68 -8.20 16.45
C GLU A 105 8.54 -9.22 16.26
N ASN A 106 7.33 -8.83 16.59
CA ASN A 106 6.15 -9.68 16.47
C ASN A 106 5.42 -9.51 15.14
N GLY A 107 5.72 -8.48 14.35
CA GLY A 107 5.06 -8.19 13.08
C GLY A 107 3.61 -7.72 13.25
N THR A 108 3.28 -7.06 14.37
CA THR A 108 1.90 -6.66 14.70
C THR A 108 1.67 -5.16 14.58
N PHE A 109 0.50 -4.78 14.06
CA PHE A 109 0.07 -3.38 14.02
C PHE A 109 -0.46 -2.93 15.38
N SER A 110 -0.20 -1.66 15.72
CA SER A 110 -0.68 -1.07 16.95
C SER A 110 -2.18 -0.80 16.89
N GLY A 111 -2.90 -1.36 17.87
CA GLY A 111 -4.24 -0.91 18.26
C GLY A 111 -5.29 -0.91 17.16
N LEU A 112 -5.46 -2.01 16.43
CA LEU A 112 -6.65 -2.17 15.59
C LEU A 112 -7.89 -2.35 16.49
N ASP A 113 -8.98 -1.67 16.12
CA ASP A 113 -10.20 -1.65 16.93
C ASP A 113 -11.00 -2.96 16.89
N SER A 114 -10.69 -3.82 15.91
CA SER A 114 -11.42 -5.04 15.65
C SER A 114 -10.46 -6.21 15.49
N TRP A 115 -10.68 -7.26 16.28
CA TRP A 115 -9.95 -8.53 16.11
C TRP A 115 -10.11 -9.14 14.71
N ILE A 116 -11.23 -8.89 14.03
CA ILE A 116 -11.46 -9.33 12.64
C ILE A 116 -10.48 -8.62 11.70
N ASP A 117 -10.24 -7.33 11.91
CA ASP A 117 -9.27 -6.58 11.11
C ASP A 117 -7.84 -7.06 11.41
N GLU A 118 -7.49 -7.39 12.64
CA GLU A 118 -6.20 -8.01 13.01
C GLU A 118 -5.99 -9.35 12.30
N VAL A 119 -7.00 -10.22 12.36
CA VAL A 119 -6.95 -11.53 11.66
C VAL A 119 -6.79 -11.35 10.15
N ALA A 120 -7.57 -10.46 9.54
CA ALA A 120 -7.47 -10.19 8.11
C ALA A 120 -6.10 -9.64 7.70
N LEU A 121 -5.53 -8.73 8.49
CA LEU A 121 -4.19 -8.20 8.29
C LEU A 121 -3.12 -9.27 8.44
N THR A 122 -3.21 -10.10 9.49
CA THR A 122 -2.28 -11.21 9.72
C THR A 122 -2.30 -12.21 8.57
N ILE A 123 -3.49 -12.56 8.05
CA ILE A 123 -3.61 -13.43 6.87
C ILE A 123 -2.92 -12.80 5.65
N ASN A 124 -3.15 -11.51 5.38
CA ASN A 124 -2.52 -10.82 4.27
C ASN A 124 -0.99 -10.71 4.43
N GLN A 125 -0.51 -10.48 5.65
CA GLN A 125 0.93 -10.48 5.95
C GLN A 125 1.55 -11.86 5.73
N THR A 126 0.97 -12.90 6.32
CA THR A 126 1.46 -14.28 6.21
C THR A 126 1.52 -14.74 4.75
N LYS A 127 0.53 -14.37 3.94
CA LYS A 127 0.51 -14.65 2.51
C LYS A 127 1.71 -14.06 1.77
N ASN A 128 2.14 -12.87 2.18
CA ASN A 128 3.17 -12.09 1.52
C ASN A 128 4.54 -12.15 2.22
N GLU A 129 4.63 -12.83 3.36
CA GLU A 129 5.87 -13.06 4.09
C GLU A 129 6.71 -14.14 3.41
N ILE A 130 8.02 -13.90 3.35
CA ILE A 130 9.03 -14.88 2.95
C ILE A 130 10.18 -14.87 3.94
N MET A 131 10.92 -15.96 4.00
CA MET A 131 12.13 -16.10 4.80
C MET A 131 13.33 -16.26 3.89
N VAL A 132 14.35 -15.44 4.05
CA VAL A 132 15.64 -15.53 3.35
C VAL A 132 16.77 -15.31 4.35
N ALA A 133 17.74 -16.20 4.43
CA ALA A 133 18.86 -16.09 5.37
C ALA A 133 18.44 -15.84 6.82
N ASN A 134 17.38 -16.50 7.29
CA ASN A 134 16.77 -16.34 8.63
C ASN A 134 16.21 -14.93 8.90
N GLN A 135 16.00 -14.11 7.87
CA GLN A 135 15.32 -12.84 7.98
C GLN A 135 13.96 -12.90 7.30
N LYS A 136 12.97 -12.26 7.92
CA LYS A 136 11.62 -12.12 7.37
C LYS A 136 11.54 -10.89 6.46
N TYR A 137 10.95 -11.09 5.30
CA TYR A 137 10.67 -10.02 4.34
C TYR A 137 9.18 -10.04 4.01
N LEU A 138 8.57 -8.87 4.01
CA LEU A 138 7.19 -8.69 3.62
C LEU A 138 7.13 -8.10 2.21
N LEU A 139 6.59 -8.85 1.29
CA LEU A 139 6.48 -8.49 -0.13
C LEU A 139 5.13 -7.85 -0.44
N THR A 140 5.06 -7.05 -1.51
CA THR A 140 3.77 -6.71 -2.12
C THR A 140 3.19 -7.91 -2.84
N ASP A 141 1.89 -7.93 -3.13
CA ASP A 141 1.25 -9.00 -3.91
C ASP A 141 1.96 -9.23 -5.26
N TYR A 142 2.37 -8.17 -5.92
CA TYR A 142 3.12 -8.23 -7.17
C TYR A 142 4.51 -8.87 -6.99
N GLN A 143 5.25 -8.46 -5.97
CA GLN A 143 6.56 -9.02 -5.66
C GLN A 143 6.46 -10.49 -5.26
N LYS A 144 5.44 -10.86 -4.50
CA LYS A 144 5.18 -12.25 -4.11
C LYS A 144 4.85 -13.12 -5.32
N GLN A 145 4.08 -12.60 -6.26
CA GLN A 145 3.79 -13.28 -7.52
C GLN A 145 5.07 -13.53 -8.34
N ILE A 146 5.99 -12.57 -8.43
CA ILE A 146 7.30 -12.77 -9.07
C ILE A 146 8.08 -13.86 -8.34
N TRP A 147 8.16 -13.76 -7.01
CA TRP A 147 8.86 -14.73 -6.17
C TRP A 147 8.40 -16.17 -6.42
N ASP A 148 7.08 -16.39 -6.41
CA ASP A 148 6.50 -17.70 -6.61
C ASP A 148 6.67 -18.21 -8.06
N SER A 149 6.61 -17.33 -9.05
CA SER A 149 6.81 -17.68 -10.47
C SER A 149 8.25 -18.11 -10.76
N MET A 150 9.24 -17.54 -10.06
CA MET A 150 10.65 -17.92 -10.24
C MET A 150 10.96 -19.36 -9.79
N ASP A 151 10.10 -20.00 -9.02
CA ASP A 151 10.26 -21.41 -8.64
C ASP A 151 9.69 -22.37 -9.70
N ASN A 152 8.72 -21.93 -10.47
CA ASN A 152 7.94 -22.78 -11.35
C ASN A 152 8.32 -22.62 -12.84
N ASP A 153 8.83 -21.45 -13.23
CA ASP A 153 9.05 -21.11 -14.63
C ASP A 153 10.53 -21.23 -15.03
N LYS A 154 10.79 -21.87 -16.17
CA LYS A 154 12.14 -21.94 -16.77
C LYS A 154 12.56 -20.60 -17.37
N VAL A 155 11.61 -19.80 -17.82
CA VAL A 155 11.80 -18.46 -18.38
C VAL A 155 10.69 -17.56 -17.87
N LEU A 156 11.05 -16.48 -17.23
CA LEU A 156 10.10 -15.51 -16.67
C LEU A 156 10.28 -14.13 -17.30
N GLY A 157 9.25 -13.63 -17.96
CA GLY A 157 9.19 -12.26 -18.46
C GLY A 157 8.49 -11.34 -17.47
N ILE A 158 9.19 -10.32 -16.94
CA ILE A 158 8.64 -9.40 -15.95
C ILE A 158 8.51 -8.01 -16.55
N SER A 159 7.27 -7.51 -16.66
CA SER A 159 6.97 -6.16 -17.11
C SER A 159 6.29 -5.37 -15.99
N ALA A 160 6.94 -4.31 -15.52
CA ALA A 160 6.39 -3.38 -14.54
C ALA A 160 7.20 -2.08 -14.49
N PRO A 161 6.67 -0.99 -13.92
CA PRO A 161 7.42 0.23 -13.67
C PRO A 161 8.71 -0.02 -12.88
N THR A 162 9.72 0.83 -13.07
CA THR A 162 11.02 0.71 -12.36
C THR A 162 10.88 0.77 -10.84
N SER A 163 9.90 1.53 -10.34
CA SER A 163 9.61 1.68 -8.90
C SER A 163 8.92 0.48 -8.24
N ALA A 164 8.53 -0.55 -9.00
CA ALA A 164 7.80 -1.70 -8.45
C ALA A 164 8.67 -2.68 -7.63
N GLY A 165 9.98 -2.41 -7.48
CA GLY A 165 10.89 -3.25 -6.69
C GLY A 165 11.22 -4.60 -7.33
N LYS A 166 11.16 -4.72 -8.67
CA LYS A 166 11.52 -5.95 -9.40
C LYS A 166 12.90 -6.46 -9.05
N SER A 167 13.91 -5.59 -9.16
CA SER A 167 15.30 -5.94 -8.90
C SER A 167 15.51 -6.41 -7.46
N PHE A 168 14.80 -5.80 -6.51
CA PHE A 168 14.85 -6.21 -5.11
C PHE A 168 14.41 -7.66 -4.93
N VAL A 169 13.24 -8.04 -5.44
CA VAL A 169 12.73 -9.40 -5.26
C VAL A 169 13.54 -10.44 -6.04
N ILE A 170 14.05 -10.08 -7.23
CA ILE A 170 14.93 -10.96 -8.01
C ILE A 170 16.22 -11.22 -7.24
N LEU A 171 16.91 -10.19 -6.76
CA LEU A 171 18.13 -10.33 -5.99
C LEU A 171 17.90 -11.13 -4.71
N LEU A 172 16.79 -10.89 -4.03
CA LEU A 172 16.43 -11.63 -2.83
C LEU A 172 16.24 -13.12 -3.11
N LYS A 173 15.59 -13.47 -4.24
CA LYS A 173 15.43 -14.86 -4.68
C LYS A 173 16.76 -15.52 -5.08
N LEU A 174 17.66 -14.77 -5.71
CA LEU A 174 19.00 -15.26 -6.04
C LEU A 174 19.78 -15.58 -4.77
N VAL A 175 19.72 -14.72 -3.75
CA VAL A 175 20.34 -14.97 -2.44
C VAL A 175 19.75 -16.23 -1.78
N ASP A 176 18.45 -16.38 -1.80
CA ASP A 176 17.76 -17.56 -1.27
C ASP A 176 18.26 -18.85 -1.93
N ARG A 177 18.34 -18.88 -3.26
CA ARG A 177 18.84 -20.04 -4.01
C ARG A 177 20.33 -20.30 -3.79
N LEU A 178 21.17 -19.27 -3.71
CA LEU A 178 22.59 -19.43 -3.38
C LEU A 178 22.80 -20.11 -2.03
N ILE A 179 21.96 -19.78 -1.05
CA ILE A 179 22.06 -20.35 0.30
C ILE A 179 21.50 -21.77 0.36
N ASN A 180 20.35 -22.01 -0.28
CA ASN A 180 19.61 -23.25 -0.10
C ASN A 180 19.93 -24.32 -1.14
N ASP A 181 20.22 -23.93 -2.39
CA ASP A 181 20.35 -24.87 -3.51
C ASP A 181 21.81 -25.17 -3.89
N ASN A 182 22.76 -24.44 -3.30
CA ASN A 182 24.21 -24.57 -3.59
C ASN A 182 24.54 -24.54 -5.09
N ILE A 183 23.92 -23.65 -5.84
CA ILE A 183 24.06 -23.49 -7.30
C ILE A 183 24.84 -22.23 -7.63
N ASP A 184 25.56 -22.27 -8.75
CA ASP A 184 26.19 -21.07 -9.31
C ASP A 184 25.17 -20.24 -10.06
N ILE A 185 25.15 -18.92 -9.80
CA ILE A 185 24.24 -17.98 -10.43
C ILE A 185 25.04 -16.94 -11.20
N VAL A 186 24.69 -16.72 -12.46
CA VAL A 186 25.21 -15.64 -13.28
C VAL A 186 24.16 -14.56 -13.42
N TYR A 187 24.45 -13.37 -12.91
CA TYR A 187 23.62 -12.18 -13.05
C TYR A 187 24.28 -11.23 -14.05
N ILE A 188 23.62 -10.97 -15.18
CA ILE A 188 24.11 -10.15 -16.29
C ILE A 188 23.33 -8.85 -16.40
#